data_6b877e3e614d9b569780cd3d9759eaf8
#
_entry.id   6b877e3e614d9b569780cd3d9759eaf8
#
_cell.length_a   1.000
_cell.length_b   1.000
_cell.length_c   1.000
_cell.angle_alpha   90.00
_cell.angle_beta   90.00
_cell.angle_gamma   90.00
#
_symmetry.space_group_name_H-M   'P 1'
#
loop_
_entity.id
_entity.type
_entity.pdbx_description
1 polymer ?
#
loop_
_entity_poly.entity_id
_entity_poly.type
_entity_poly.pdbx_seq_one_letter_code
_entity_poly.pdbx_strand_id
1 'polypeptide(L)'
;GINVPIVGDFHFNGHKILAESPDCAKYLDKYRINPGNIGKGLKRDEQFAYMINMATEYDKAVRIGVNWGSLDQALLAQMLDNNAALAKPLDLNAVMRLALVESALQSAEKAQELGLSENRILLSCKVSKVQDLLLVYRDLASKCKYPLHLGLTEAGMGSKGIVASTAALSLILQEGIGDTIRVSLTPKPGEKRINEVIVAQEILQSMELRAFVPAVTACPGCGRTSSDYFQKLAEKIQNYLRDKMPEWKLVYPGVEEMKVAVMGCVVNGPGESKLANIGISLPGKDESPVAPVFIDGQKDVTLKGDRIAEEFQIIVENYVQKKYTKGLN
;
A
#
# COMPACT_ATOMS: atom_id res chain seq x y z
N GLY A 1 -6.57 -15.28 -19.04
CA GLY A 1 -6.93 -15.52 -17.64
C GLY A 1 -6.36 -14.44 -16.75
N ILE A 2 -6.88 -14.29 -15.55
CA ILE A 2 -6.37 -13.39 -14.52
C ILE A 2 -5.39 -14.19 -13.67
N ASN A 3 -4.13 -13.73 -13.57
CA ASN A 3 -3.06 -14.43 -12.84
C ASN A 3 -2.73 -13.77 -11.49
N VAL A 4 -3.62 -12.92 -10.97
CA VAL A 4 -3.46 -12.30 -9.65
C VAL A 4 -4.36 -13.00 -8.64
N PRO A 5 -3.90 -13.21 -7.37
CA PRO A 5 -4.73 -13.78 -6.33
C PRO A 5 -5.99 -12.95 -6.07
N ILE A 6 -7.14 -13.60 -5.98
CA ILE A 6 -8.44 -12.96 -5.78
C ILE A 6 -8.89 -13.17 -4.34
N VAL A 7 -9.27 -12.06 -3.68
CA VAL A 7 -9.78 -12.09 -2.31
C VAL A 7 -11.29 -11.86 -2.31
N GLY A 8 -12.06 -12.83 -1.82
CA GLY A 8 -13.49 -12.65 -1.56
C GLY A 8 -13.70 -11.78 -0.31
N ASP A 9 -14.22 -10.58 -0.48
CA ASP A 9 -14.53 -9.66 0.63
C ASP A 9 -15.98 -9.86 1.07
N PHE A 10 -16.19 -10.82 1.96
CA PHE A 10 -17.51 -11.23 2.39
C PHE A 10 -18.08 -10.33 3.49
N HIS A 11 -19.31 -9.89 3.24
CA HIS A 11 -20.17 -9.24 4.22
C HIS A 11 -21.45 -10.08 4.36
N PHE A 12 -22.22 -9.93 5.38
CA PHE A 12 -23.52 -10.57 5.71
C PHE A 12 -23.87 -11.91 5.05
N ASN A 13 -23.72 -12.05 3.73
CA ASN A 13 -24.17 -13.19 2.92
C ASN A 13 -23.03 -14.13 2.47
N GLY A 14 -21.81 -13.98 3.00
CA GLY A 14 -20.66 -14.77 2.56
C GLY A 14 -20.91 -16.28 2.64
N HIS A 15 -21.48 -16.77 3.74
CA HIS A 15 -21.84 -18.16 3.92
C HIS A 15 -22.82 -18.68 2.86
N LYS A 16 -23.80 -17.87 2.44
CA LYS A 16 -24.76 -18.23 1.38
C LYS A 16 -24.07 -18.31 0.02
N ILE A 17 -23.25 -17.33 -0.31
CA ILE A 17 -22.51 -17.29 -1.58
C ILE A 17 -21.62 -18.53 -1.71
N LEU A 18 -20.90 -18.88 -0.65
CA LEU A 18 -20.05 -20.08 -0.65
C LEU A 18 -20.85 -21.38 -0.73
N ALA A 19 -22.05 -21.44 -0.12
CA ALA A 19 -22.94 -22.59 -0.19
C ALA A 19 -23.59 -22.77 -1.55
N GLU A 20 -24.07 -21.68 -2.15
CA GLU A 20 -24.76 -21.68 -3.43
C GLU A 20 -23.81 -21.80 -4.62
N SER A 21 -22.55 -21.43 -4.45
CA SER A 21 -21.52 -21.42 -5.49
C SER A 21 -20.21 -22.02 -5.00
N PRO A 22 -20.09 -23.35 -4.88
CA PRO A 22 -18.87 -24.04 -4.43
C PRO A 22 -17.62 -23.68 -5.25
N ASP A 23 -17.78 -23.40 -6.54
CA ASP A 23 -16.70 -22.92 -7.39
C ASP A 23 -16.13 -21.57 -6.92
N CYS A 24 -16.97 -20.71 -6.35
CA CYS A 24 -16.48 -19.46 -5.72
C CYS A 24 -15.51 -19.78 -4.57
N ALA A 25 -15.86 -20.74 -3.71
CA ALA A 25 -14.97 -21.18 -2.63
C ALA A 25 -13.64 -21.72 -3.16
N LYS A 26 -13.67 -22.48 -4.24
CA LYS A 26 -12.51 -23.11 -4.87
C LYS A 26 -11.58 -22.11 -5.56
N TYR A 27 -12.11 -21.13 -6.31
CA TYR A 27 -11.33 -20.22 -7.13
C TYR A 27 -10.82 -18.97 -6.41
N LEU A 28 -11.38 -18.63 -5.25
CA LEU A 28 -10.83 -17.57 -4.42
C LEU A 28 -9.55 -18.03 -3.73
N ASP A 29 -8.57 -17.14 -3.63
CA ASP A 29 -7.30 -17.42 -2.95
C ASP A 29 -7.35 -17.10 -1.46
N LYS A 30 -8.26 -16.20 -1.06
CA LYS A 30 -8.43 -15.77 0.32
C LYS A 30 -9.86 -15.33 0.58
N TYR A 31 -10.35 -15.58 1.79
CA TYR A 31 -11.62 -15.04 2.26
C TYR A 31 -11.36 -13.91 3.26
N ARG A 32 -12.03 -12.78 3.08
CA ARG A 32 -12.10 -11.75 4.12
C ARG A 32 -13.44 -11.88 4.85
N ILE A 33 -13.37 -12.06 6.16
CA ILE A 33 -14.51 -12.21 7.04
C ILE A 33 -14.50 -11.09 8.07
N ASN A 34 -15.64 -10.40 8.25
CA ASN A 34 -15.83 -9.45 9.34
C ASN A 34 -16.75 -10.08 10.39
N PRO A 35 -16.24 -10.48 11.57
CA PRO A 35 -17.04 -11.14 12.59
C PRO A 35 -18.25 -10.34 13.05
N GLY A 36 -18.16 -9.01 13.05
CA GLY A 36 -19.27 -8.13 13.41
C GLY A 36 -20.41 -8.06 12.40
N ASN A 37 -20.21 -8.58 11.17
CA ASN A 37 -21.18 -8.50 10.07
C ASN A 37 -21.71 -9.86 9.60
N ILE A 38 -21.44 -10.95 10.31
CA ILE A 38 -21.84 -12.32 9.87
C ILE A 38 -23.19 -12.73 10.46
N GLY A 39 -23.88 -11.94 11.20
CA GLY A 39 -25.12 -12.30 11.89
C GLY A 39 -25.09 -11.87 13.34
N LYS A 40 -26.05 -12.34 14.13
CA LYS A 40 -26.16 -12.03 15.57
C LYS A 40 -26.36 -13.30 16.38
N GLY A 41 -25.72 -13.38 17.55
CA GLY A 41 -25.84 -14.50 18.47
C GLY A 41 -25.45 -15.83 17.85
N LEU A 42 -26.16 -16.91 18.13
CA LEU A 42 -25.88 -18.28 17.64
C LEU A 42 -25.75 -18.35 16.11
N LYS A 43 -26.56 -17.61 15.35
CA LYS A 43 -26.45 -17.58 13.88
C LYS A 43 -25.13 -17.00 13.39
N ARG A 44 -24.53 -16.06 14.12
CA ARG A 44 -23.21 -15.53 13.81
C ARG A 44 -22.17 -16.62 13.89
N ASP A 45 -22.20 -17.40 14.95
CA ASP A 45 -21.22 -18.44 15.21
C ASP A 45 -21.34 -19.59 14.19
N GLU A 46 -22.55 -20.00 13.83
CA GLU A 46 -22.82 -20.98 12.78
C GLU A 46 -22.32 -20.51 11.41
N GLN A 47 -22.59 -19.26 11.04
CA GLN A 47 -22.17 -18.70 9.75
C GLN A 47 -20.65 -18.50 9.67
N PHE A 48 -20.02 -18.07 10.77
CA PHE A 48 -18.58 -17.99 10.88
C PHE A 48 -17.95 -19.39 10.73
N ALA A 49 -18.45 -20.37 11.48
CA ALA A 49 -17.98 -21.75 11.42
C ALA A 49 -18.09 -22.34 10.00
N TYR A 50 -19.21 -22.09 9.32
CA TYR A 50 -19.39 -22.52 7.93
C TYR A 50 -18.30 -21.97 7.01
N MET A 51 -18.02 -20.66 7.08
CA MET A 51 -17.02 -20.00 6.24
C MET A 51 -15.60 -20.49 6.56
N ILE A 52 -15.28 -20.74 7.84
CA ILE A 52 -13.99 -21.30 8.26
C ILE A 52 -13.84 -22.74 7.77
N ASN A 53 -14.88 -23.57 7.88
CA ASN A 53 -14.85 -24.94 7.39
C ASN A 53 -14.61 -24.98 5.87
N MET A 54 -15.27 -24.11 5.10
CA MET A 54 -15.01 -23.97 3.66
C MET A 54 -13.57 -23.55 3.36
N ALA A 55 -13.02 -22.61 4.17
CA ALA A 55 -11.63 -22.19 4.01
C ALA A 55 -10.65 -23.35 4.32
N THR A 56 -10.95 -24.17 5.32
CA THR A 56 -10.15 -25.35 5.68
C THR A 56 -10.23 -26.41 4.60
N GLU A 57 -11.43 -26.72 4.10
CA GLU A 57 -11.67 -27.70 3.05
C GLU A 57 -10.92 -27.39 1.75
N TYR A 58 -10.91 -26.11 1.34
CA TYR A 58 -10.26 -25.67 0.11
C TYR A 58 -8.84 -25.09 0.32
N ASP A 59 -8.26 -25.25 1.51
CA ASP A 59 -6.93 -24.73 1.90
C ASP A 59 -6.76 -23.23 1.62
N LYS A 60 -7.75 -22.42 2.00
CA LYS A 60 -7.73 -20.97 1.76
C LYS A 60 -7.28 -20.20 2.99
N ALA A 61 -6.52 -19.11 2.75
CA ALA A 61 -6.22 -18.18 3.80
C ALA A 61 -7.47 -17.35 4.18
N VAL A 62 -7.59 -17.00 5.45
CA VAL A 62 -8.66 -16.14 5.95
C VAL A 62 -8.07 -14.87 6.57
N ARG A 63 -8.57 -13.73 6.14
CA ARG A 63 -8.34 -12.47 6.82
C ARG A 63 -9.53 -12.12 7.70
N ILE A 64 -9.36 -12.22 9.01
CA ILE A 64 -10.32 -11.74 10.00
C ILE A 64 -10.18 -10.23 10.07
N GLY A 65 -11.19 -9.53 9.59
CA GLY A 65 -11.14 -8.08 9.39
C GLY A 65 -12.17 -7.35 10.25
N VAL A 66 -11.77 -6.89 11.43
CA VAL A 66 -12.62 -6.13 12.35
C VAL A 66 -12.54 -4.64 12.02
N ASN A 67 -13.67 -3.96 12.04
CA ASN A 67 -13.74 -2.52 11.84
C ASN A 67 -14.46 -1.88 13.04
N TRP A 68 -13.99 -0.69 13.42
CA TRP A 68 -14.59 0.10 14.50
C TRP A 68 -16.12 0.27 14.35
N GLY A 69 -16.60 0.61 13.16
CA GLY A 69 -18.03 0.83 12.89
C GLY A 69 -18.90 -0.42 12.90
N SER A 70 -18.30 -1.61 12.98
CA SER A 70 -19.02 -2.91 13.01
C SER A 70 -18.51 -3.82 14.13
N LEU A 71 -18.06 -3.23 15.23
CA LEU A 71 -17.62 -3.96 16.42
C LEU A 71 -18.80 -4.72 17.06
N ASP A 72 -18.52 -5.88 17.61
CA ASP A 72 -19.49 -6.69 18.37
C ASP A 72 -19.99 -5.92 19.59
N GLN A 73 -21.29 -5.60 19.59
CA GLN A 73 -21.90 -4.79 20.64
C GLN A 73 -22.00 -5.54 21.98
N ALA A 74 -22.11 -6.85 21.96
CA ALA A 74 -22.14 -7.66 23.18
C ALA A 74 -20.77 -7.67 23.87
N LEU A 75 -19.70 -7.88 23.09
CA LEU A 75 -18.33 -7.78 23.59
C LEU A 75 -18.03 -6.38 24.13
N LEU A 76 -18.41 -5.35 23.38
CA LEU A 76 -18.19 -3.97 23.81
C LEU A 76 -18.93 -3.65 25.13
N ALA A 77 -20.19 -4.06 25.25
CA ALA A 77 -20.97 -3.87 26.48
C ALA A 77 -20.30 -4.55 27.68
N GLN A 78 -19.92 -5.82 27.53
CA GLN A 78 -19.20 -6.56 28.57
C GLN A 78 -17.91 -5.85 29.00
N MET A 79 -17.12 -5.35 28.04
CA MET A 79 -15.87 -4.67 28.33
C MET A 79 -16.10 -3.30 28.99
N LEU A 80 -17.19 -2.60 28.67
CA LEU A 80 -17.59 -1.36 29.35
C LEU A 80 -18.01 -1.61 30.79
N ASP A 81 -18.79 -2.68 31.04
CA ASP A 81 -19.18 -3.08 32.40
C ASP A 81 -17.96 -3.43 33.25
N ASN A 82 -17.04 -4.21 32.70
CA ASN A 82 -15.78 -4.54 33.36
C ASN A 82 -14.93 -3.30 33.64
N ASN A 83 -14.87 -2.37 32.68
CA ASN A 83 -14.14 -1.11 32.84
C ASN A 83 -14.75 -0.22 33.94
N ALA A 84 -16.07 -0.15 34.04
CA ALA A 84 -16.76 0.62 35.08
C ALA A 84 -16.46 0.12 36.50
N ALA A 85 -16.10 -1.15 36.65
CA ALA A 85 -15.71 -1.75 37.92
C ALA A 85 -14.27 -1.45 38.34
N LEU A 86 -13.44 -0.86 37.47
CA LEU A 86 -12.06 -0.52 37.78
C LEU A 86 -11.95 0.69 38.69
N ALA A 87 -10.94 0.72 39.55
CA ALA A 87 -10.65 1.86 40.42
C ALA A 87 -10.33 3.16 39.63
N LYS A 88 -9.84 3.02 38.41
CA LYS A 88 -9.60 4.10 37.45
C LYS A 88 -10.08 3.65 36.05
N PRO A 89 -11.36 3.88 35.73
CA PRO A 89 -11.88 3.51 34.44
C PRO A 89 -11.15 4.22 33.29
N LEU A 90 -10.97 3.50 32.19
CA LEU A 90 -10.46 4.05 30.94
C LEU A 90 -11.55 4.85 30.23
N ASP A 91 -11.14 5.76 29.34
CA ASP A 91 -12.08 6.45 28.46
C ASP A 91 -12.71 5.50 27.44
N LEU A 92 -13.84 5.90 26.88
CA LEU A 92 -14.61 5.10 25.93
C LEU A 92 -13.77 4.66 24.72
N ASN A 93 -12.94 5.56 24.15
CA ASN A 93 -12.14 5.23 22.99
C ASN A 93 -11.07 4.18 23.32
N ALA A 94 -10.50 4.22 24.53
CA ALA A 94 -9.56 3.21 24.99
C ALA A 94 -10.24 1.83 25.12
N VAL A 95 -11.43 1.77 25.72
CA VAL A 95 -12.20 0.51 25.80
C VAL A 95 -12.56 -0.01 24.41
N MET A 96 -12.98 0.85 23.50
CA MET A 96 -13.28 0.47 22.12
C MET A 96 -12.07 -0.07 21.37
N ARG A 97 -10.87 0.51 21.57
CA ARG A 97 -9.62 -0.02 20.98
C ARG A 97 -9.32 -1.41 21.50
N LEU A 98 -9.42 -1.62 22.79
CA LEU A 98 -9.24 -2.94 23.42
C LEU A 98 -10.26 -3.95 22.91
N ALA A 99 -11.53 -3.58 22.82
CA ALA A 99 -12.58 -4.44 22.28
C ALA A 99 -12.35 -4.83 20.82
N LEU A 100 -11.78 -3.92 20.02
CA LEU A 100 -11.45 -4.18 18.62
C LEU A 100 -10.36 -5.25 18.50
N VAL A 101 -9.30 -5.14 19.31
CA VAL A 101 -8.20 -6.12 19.36
C VAL A 101 -8.71 -7.46 19.89
N GLU A 102 -9.46 -7.45 20.97
CA GLU A 102 -10.02 -8.65 21.58
C GLU A 102 -10.95 -9.40 20.61
N SER A 103 -11.83 -8.70 19.91
CA SER A 103 -12.69 -9.29 18.87
C SER A 103 -11.89 -10.01 17.75
N ALA A 104 -10.75 -9.44 17.35
CA ALA A 104 -9.89 -10.07 16.35
C ALA A 104 -9.23 -11.34 16.89
N LEU A 105 -8.69 -11.29 18.10
CA LEU A 105 -8.00 -12.42 18.74
C LEU A 105 -8.96 -13.58 19.03
N GLN A 106 -10.10 -13.33 19.66
CA GLN A 106 -11.12 -14.36 19.90
C GLN A 106 -11.62 -15.01 18.62
N SER A 107 -11.77 -14.21 17.55
CA SER A 107 -12.18 -14.77 16.24
C SER A 107 -11.08 -15.63 15.61
N ALA A 108 -9.80 -15.31 15.84
CA ALA A 108 -8.68 -16.12 15.37
C ALA A 108 -8.59 -17.44 16.14
N GLU A 109 -8.71 -17.41 17.46
CA GLU A 109 -8.77 -18.60 18.30
C GLU A 109 -9.93 -19.51 17.88
N LYS A 110 -11.12 -18.93 17.66
CA LYS A 110 -12.27 -19.67 17.18
C LYS A 110 -12.05 -20.32 15.81
N ALA A 111 -11.37 -19.64 14.91
CA ALA A 111 -11.02 -20.21 13.62
C ALA A 111 -10.05 -21.40 13.74
N GLN A 112 -9.10 -21.34 14.67
CA GLN A 112 -8.20 -22.47 14.96
C GLN A 112 -8.94 -23.65 15.61
N GLU A 113 -9.85 -23.41 16.56
CA GLU A 113 -10.70 -24.44 17.14
C GLU A 113 -11.54 -25.19 16.09
N LEU A 114 -11.92 -24.48 15.01
CA LEU A 114 -12.65 -25.04 13.87
C LEU A 114 -11.73 -25.72 12.84
N GLY A 115 -10.42 -25.81 13.11
CA GLY A 115 -9.45 -26.56 12.30
C GLY A 115 -8.68 -25.72 11.28
N LEU A 116 -8.85 -24.40 11.23
CA LEU A 116 -8.05 -23.56 10.33
C LEU A 116 -6.63 -23.40 10.88
N SER A 117 -5.63 -23.71 10.07
CA SER A 117 -4.22 -23.62 10.45
C SER A 117 -3.79 -22.19 10.76
N GLU A 118 -2.97 -21.97 11.77
CA GLU A 118 -2.50 -20.65 12.20
C GLU A 118 -1.87 -19.84 11.05
N ASN A 119 -1.10 -20.50 10.19
CA ASN A 119 -0.45 -19.89 9.03
C ASN A 119 -1.41 -19.49 7.90
N ARG A 120 -2.71 -19.82 8.03
CA ARG A 120 -3.78 -19.42 7.12
C ARG A 120 -4.60 -18.24 7.64
N ILE A 121 -4.28 -17.72 8.81
CA ILE A 121 -5.01 -16.62 9.45
C ILE A 121 -4.23 -15.32 9.32
N LEU A 122 -4.90 -14.26 8.90
CA LEU A 122 -4.41 -12.88 8.91
C LEU A 122 -5.38 -12.00 9.71
N LEU A 123 -4.87 -11.03 10.45
CA LEU A 123 -5.71 -10.11 11.22
C LEU A 123 -5.67 -8.69 10.66
N SER A 124 -6.79 -7.99 10.76
CA SER A 124 -6.85 -6.56 10.52
C SER A 124 -7.86 -5.88 11.42
N CYS A 125 -7.44 -4.79 12.09
CA CYS A 125 -8.24 -3.97 12.99
C CYS A 125 -8.24 -2.54 12.47
N LYS A 126 -9.33 -2.12 11.80
CA LYS A 126 -9.36 -0.84 11.09
C LYS A 126 -10.18 0.20 11.83
N VAL A 127 -9.60 1.38 11.93
CA VAL A 127 -10.20 2.60 12.47
C VAL A 127 -9.98 3.75 11.51
N SER A 128 -10.68 4.88 11.73
CA SER A 128 -10.63 6.06 10.84
C SER A 128 -9.66 7.15 11.29
N LYS A 129 -9.11 7.04 12.51
CA LYS A 129 -8.16 8.02 13.07
C LYS A 129 -6.77 7.43 13.14
N VAL A 130 -5.76 8.19 12.71
CA VAL A 130 -4.36 7.77 12.66
C VAL A 130 -3.87 7.35 14.05
N GLN A 131 -4.10 8.17 15.09
CA GLN A 131 -3.61 7.89 16.44
C GLN A 131 -4.23 6.63 17.05
N ASP A 132 -5.52 6.42 16.83
CA ASP A 132 -6.19 5.19 17.28
C ASP A 132 -5.67 3.96 16.54
N LEU A 133 -5.36 4.09 15.24
CA LEU A 133 -4.80 2.99 14.45
C LEU A 133 -3.42 2.56 14.97
N LEU A 134 -2.55 3.52 15.30
CA LEU A 134 -1.24 3.25 15.89
C LEU A 134 -1.36 2.46 17.19
N LEU A 135 -2.24 2.92 18.10
CA LEU A 135 -2.44 2.26 19.40
C LEU A 135 -3.00 0.84 19.23
N VAL A 136 -3.97 0.66 18.32
CA VAL A 136 -4.57 -0.65 18.03
C VAL A 136 -3.54 -1.63 17.49
N TYR A 137 -2.73 -1.24 16.50
CA TYR A 137 -1.76 -2.19 15.91
C TYR A 137 -0.55 -2.46 16.79
N ARG A 138 -0.13 -1.51 17.61
CA ARG A 138 0.89 -1.76 18.65
C ARG A 138 0.41 -2.78 19.68
N ASP A 139 -0.84 -2.62 20.16
CA ASP A 139 -1.44 -3.57 21.08
C ASP A 139 -1.63 -4.95 20.44
N LEU A 140 -2.18 -5.02 19.23
CA LEU A 140 -2.39 -6.26 18.50
C LEU A 140 -1.07 -7.01 18.23
N ALA A 141 -0.04 -6.30 17.75
CA ALA A 141 1.28 -6.88 17.48
C ALA A 141 1.98 -7.39 18.74
N SER A 142 1.71 -6.79 19.91
CA SER A 142 2.25 -7.28 21.19
C SER A 142 1.59 -8.57 21.68
N LYS A 143 0.37 -8.87 21.21
CA LYS A 143 -0.46 -9.97 21.69
C LYS A 143 -0.51 -11.19 20.77
N CYS A 144 -0.08 -11.08 19.53
CA CYS A 144 -0.16 -12.19 18.58
C CYS A 144 1.01 -12.20 17.57
N LYS A 145 1.18 -13.34 16.90
CA LYS A 145 2.16 -13.54 15.82
C LYS A 145 1.50 -13.71 14.44
N TYR A 146 0.20 -13.52 14.32
CA TYR A 146 -0.47 -13.58 13.03
C TYR A 146 0.01 -12.46 12.11
N PRO A 147 0.13 -12.72 10.80
CA PRO A 147 0.34 -11.66 9.82
C PRO A 147 -0.73 -10.56 9.94
N LEU A 148 -0.29 -9.31 9.89
CA LEU A 148 -1.15 -8.14 10.08
C LEU A 148 -1.39 -7.42 8.76
N HIS A 149 -2.67 -7.15 8.48
CA HIS A 149 -3.08 -6.38 7.32
C HIS A 149 -3.46 -4.96 7.73
N LEU A 150 -2.59 -4.00 7.41
CA LEU A 150 -2.78 -2.60 7.76
C LEU A 150 -3.74 -1.88 6.83
N GLY A 151 -4.44 -0.90 7.35
CA GLY A 151 -5.26 0.02 6.56
C GLY A 151 -6.06 0.98 7.42
N LEU A 152 -6.04 2.25 7.03
CA LEU A 152 -6.94 3.24 7.59
C LEU A 152 -8.28 3.14 6.86
N THR A 153 -9.40 3.06 7.58
CA THR A 153 -10.73 3.11 6.98
C THR A 153 -11.21 4.55 6.89
N GLU A 154 -12.04 4.85 5.87
CA GLU A 154 -12.67 6.18 5.72
C GLU A 154 -11.65 7.33 5.70
N ALA A 155 -10.50 7.11 5.08
CA ALA A 155 -9.43 8.10 5.04
C ALA A 155 -9.84 9.41 4.37
N GLY A 156 -10.75 9.34 3.39
CA GLY A 156 -11.32 10.47 2.67
C GLY A 156 -10.89 10.55 1.20
N MET A 157 -11.15 11.69 0.59
CA MET A 157 -10.95 11.95 -0.84
C MET A 157 -9.69 12.76 -1.08
N GLY A 158 -9.02 12.54 -2.22
CA GLY A 158 -7.90 13.34 -2.70
C GLY A 158 -6.74 13.41 -1.73
N SER A 159 -6.12 14.58 -1.61
CA SER A 159 -4.93 14.79 -0.75
C SER A 159 -5.17 14.44 0.72
N LYS A 160 -6.36 14.73 1.25
CA LYS A 160 -6.70 14.40 2.65
C LYS A 160 -6.62 12.89 2.90
N GLY A 161 -7.18 12.08 1.99
CA GLY A 161 -7.14 10.63 2.09
C GLY A 161 -5.74 10.06 1.94
N ILE A 162 -4.97 10.60 0.99
CA ILE A 162 -3.57 10.21 0.75
C ILE A 162 -2.72 10.51 1.99
N VAL A 163 -2.77 11.74 2.50
CA VAL A 163 -1.99 12.16 3.68
C VAL A 163 -2.33 11.33 4.90
N ALA A 164 -3.63 11.12 5.18
CA ALA A 164 -4.07 10.32 6.32
C ALA A 164 -3.61 8.85 6.21
N SER A 165 -3.73 8.24 5.03
CA SER A 165 -3.28 6.87 4.78
C SER A 165 -1.77 6.75 4.90
N THR A 166 -1.02 7.70 4.31
CA THR A 166 0.44 7.73 4.39
C THR A 166 0.91 7.85 5.83
N ALA A 167 0.38 8.81 6.59
CA ALA A 167 0.75 9.01 7.99
C ALA A 167 0.47 7.75 8.84
N ALA A 168 -0.72 7.15 8.67
CA ALA A 168 -1.12 5.96 9.42
C ALA A 168 -0.23 4.75 9.12
N LEU A 169 -0.04 4.45 7.84
CA LEU A 169 0.70 3.26 7.41
C LEU A 169 2.20 3.40 7.67
N SER A 170 2.79 4.57 7.35
CA SER A 170 4.22 4.76 7.49
C SER A 170 4.70 4.66 8.95
N LEU A 171 3.95 5.21 9.90
CA LEU A 171 4.32 5.15 11.31
C LEU A 171 4.31 3.70 11.85
N ILE A 172 3.34 2.89 11.42
CA ILE A 172 3.25 1.48 11.86
C ILE A 172 4.32 0.63 11.17
N LEU A 173 4.50 0.81 9.85
CA LEU A 173 5.53 0.11 9.07
C LEU A 173 6.95 0.44 9.54
N GLN A 174 7.21 1.68 9.97
CA GLN A 174 8.49 2.10 10.54
C GLN A 174 8.85 1.32 11.83
N GLU A 175 7.84 0.84 12.56
CA GLU A 175 8.02 0.00 13.75
C GLU A 175 8.16 -1.50 13.41
N GLY A 176 8.22 -1.86 12.13
CA GLY A 176 8.28 -3.25 11.68
C GLY A 176 6.96 -4.01 11.81
N ILE A 177 5.84 -3.31 12.00
CA ILE A 177 4.50 -3.89 12.15
C ILE A 177 3.78 -3.84 10.82
N GLY A 178 3.28 -5.00 10.34
CA GLY A 178 2.44 -5.12 9.14
C GLY A 178 3.10 -5.90 8.02
N ASP A 179 2.34 -6.81 7.42
CA ASP A 179 2.78 -7.72 6.36
C ASP A 179 2.12 -7.39 5.02
N THR A 180 0.92 -6.85 5.06
CA THR A 180 0.19 -6.39 3.88
C THR A 180 -0.52 -5.08 4.18
N ILE A 181 -0.73 -4.25 3.15
CA ILE A 181 -1.37 -2.95 3.32
C ILE A 181 -2.54 -2.77 2.35
N ARG A 182 -3.49 -1.92 2.73
CA ARG A 182 -4.54 -1.40 1.85
C ARG A 182 -4.74 0.09 2.08
N VAL A 183 -4.63 0.86 1.01
CA VAL A 183 -5.09 2.25 0.96
C VAL A 183 -6.56 2.28 0.57
N SER A 184 -7.38 3.05 1.26
CA SER A 184 -8.81 3.21 0.99
C SER A 184 -9.11 4.68 0.75
N LEU A 185 -9.26 5.05 -0.52
CA LEU A 185 -9.59 6.40 -0.93
C LEU A 185 -11.04 6.47 -1.44
N THR A 186 -11.71 7.59 -1.19
CA THR A 186 -12.94 7.90 -1.88
C THR A 186 -12.59 8.44 -3.27
N PRO A 187 -12.90 7.70 -4.36
CA PRO A 187 -12.58 8.17 -5.70
C PRO A 187 -13.46 9.37 -6.08
N LYS A 188 -12.93 10.28 -6.88
CA LYS A 188 -13.75 11.28 -7.55
C LYS A 188 -14.66 10.59 -8.59
N PRO A 189 -15.82 11.18 -8.94
CA PRO A 189 -16.63 10.66 -10.02
C PRO A 189 -15.81 10.46 -11.31
N GLY A 190 -15.84 9.25 -11.87
CA GLY A 190 -15.05 8.89 -13.06
C GLY A 190 -13.58 8.53 -12.80
N GLU A 191 -13.06 8.67 -11.60
CA GLU A 191 -11.69 8.32 -11.27
C GLU A 191 -11.51 6.79 -11.15
N LYS A 192 -10.37 6.30 -11.66
CA LYS A 192 -10.05 4.87 -11.62
C LYS A 192 -9.62 4.44 -10.21
N ARG A 193 -10.10 3.27 -9.76
CA ARG A 193 -9.72 2.67 -8.47
C ARG A 193 -8.25 2.28 -8.37
N ILE A 194 -7.52 2.22 -9.48
CA ILE A 194 -6.09 1.91 -9.49
C ILE A 194 -5.25 2.90 -8.68
N ASN A 195 -5.75 4.11 -8.44
CA ASN A 195 -5.06 5.11 -7.64
C ASN A 195 -4.79 4.65 -6.20
N GLU A 196 -5.65 3.81 -5.62
CA GLU A 196 -5.41 3.22 -4.29
C GLU A 196 -4.16 2.33 -4.29
N VAL A 197 -3.94 1.58 -5.38
CA VAL A 197 -2.76 0.71 -5.55
C VAL A 197 -1.51 1.56 -5.77
N ILE A 198 -1.61 2.60 -6.61
CA ILE A 198 -0.49 3.51 -6.88
C ILE A 198 -0.03 4.18 -5.57
N VAL A 199 -0.95 4.73 -4.79
CA VAL A 199 -0.62 5.36 -3.50
C VAL A 199 -0.01 4.35 -2.51
N ALA A 200 -0.52 3.12 -2.47
CA ALA A 200 0.07 2.07 -1.63
C ALA A 200 1.52 1.73 -2.04
N GLN A 201 1.78 1.66 -3.34
CA GLN A 201 3.13 1.47 -3.88
C GLN A 201 4.05 2.64 -3.55
N GLU A 202 3.59 3.89 -3.73
CA GLU A 202 4.34 5.10 -3.42
C GLU A 202 4.70 5.19 -1.92
N ILE A 203 3.79 4.79 -1.02
CA ILE A 203 4.08 4.71 0.42
C ILE A 203 5.23 3.74 0.69
N LEU A 204 5.15 2.51 0.19
CA LEU A 204 6.18 1.50 0.41
C LEU A 204 7.52 1.89 -0.22
N GLN A 205 7.49 2.50 -1.39
CA GLN A 205 8.67 2.95 -2.11
C GLN A 205 9.33 4.16 -1.44
N SER A 206 8.54 5.14 -0.97
CA SER A 206 9.04 6.30 -0.23
C SER A 206 9.67 5.93 1.11
N MET A 207 9.25 4.82 1.70
CA MET A 207 9.83 4.25 2.92
C MET A 207 11.00 3.29 2.64
N GLU A 208 11.40 3.11 1.39
CA GLU A 208 12.45 2.17 0.95
C GLU A 208 12.19 0.71 1.36
N LEU A 209 10.93 0.34 1.61
CA LEU A 209 10.54 -1.02 1.96
C LEU A 209 10.43 -1.92 0.73
N ARG A 210 9.98 -1.36 -0.41
CA ARG A 210 9.83 -2.09 -1.66
C ARG A 210 9.76 -1.15 -2.86
N ALA A 211 10.54 -1.40 -3.88
CA ALA A 211 10.45 -0.71 -5.18
C ALA A 211 9.43 -1.39 -6.11
N PHE A 212 8.74 -0.59 -6.91
CA PHE A 212 7.74 -1.05 -7.89
C PHE A 212 7.96 -0.47 -9.28
N VAL A 213 8.43 0.77 -9.34
CA VAL A 213 8.77 1.50 -10.57
C VAL A 213 9.99 2.36 -10.28
N PRO A 214 10.80 2.70 -11.30
CA PRO A 214 11.91 3.63 -11.11
C PRO A 214 11.44 4.95 -10.50
N ALA A 215 12.12 5.40 -9.45
CA ALA A 215 11.77 6.64 -8.76
C ALA A 215 12.24 7.86 -9.57
N VAL A 216 11.36 8.84 -9.77
CA VAL A 216 11.70 10.11 -10.41
C VAL A 216 11.78 11.22 -9.37
N THR A 217 12.97 11.77 -9.18
CA THR A 217 13.18 12.96 -8.35
C THR A 217 13.13 14.20 -9.23
N ALA A 218 12.30 15.17 -8.87
CA ALA A 218 12.20 16.44 -9.55
C ALA A 218 12.19 17.59 -8.55
N CYS A 219 12.76 18.74 -8.92
CA CYS A 219 12.71 19.92 -8.07
C CYS A 219 11.30 20.55 -8.08
N PRO A 220 10.90 21.26 -6.99
CA PRO A 220 9.58 21.90 -6.93
C PRO A 220 9.42 23.12 -7.87
N GLY A 221 10.54 23.59 -8.46
CA GLY A 221 10.58 24.86 -9.17
C GLY A 221 10.73 26.06 -8.22
N CYS A 222 11.37 27.10 -8.69
CA CYS A 222 11.58 28.34 -7.92
C CYS A 222 11.84 29.52 -8.90
N GLY A 223 12.16 30.70 -8.38
CA GLY A 223 12.46 31.87 -9.21
C GLY A 223 13.64 31.75 -10.20
N ARG A 224 14.39 30.64 -10.12
CA ARG A 224 15.48 30.30 -11.07
C ARG A 224 15.02 29.43 -12.24
N THR A 225 13.82 28.87 -12.21
CA THR A 225 13.27 28.11 -13.34
C THR A 225 12.69 29.09 -14.37
N SER A 226 13.04 28.90 -15.64
CA SER A 226 12.62 29.80 -16.73
C SER A 226 11.26 29.43 -17.32
N SER A 227 10.83 28.17 -17.15
CA SER A 227 9.61 27.65 -17.75
C SER A 227 9.11 26.41 -16.98
N ASP A 228 7.95 25.90 -17.40
CA ASP A 228 7.37 24.65 -16.92
C ASP A 228 7.92 23.39 -17.64
N TYR A 229 8.94 23.56 -18.48
CA TYR A 229 9.48 22.48 -19.30
C TYR A 229 10.00 21.31 -18.45
N PHE A 230 10.69 21.60 -17.33
CA PHE A 230 11.20 20.56 -16.43
C PHE A 230 10.06 19.75 -15.78
N GLN A 231 8.93 20.40 -15.47
CA GLN A 231 7.73 19.75 -14.91
C GLN A 231 7.14 18.80 -15.94
N LYS A 232 6.98 19.25 -17.19
CA LYS A 232 6.49 18.44 -18.30
C LYS A 232 7.43 17.26 -18.60
N LEU A 233 8.73 17.49 -18.56
CA LEU A 233 9.71 16.43 -18.74
C LEU A 233 9.64 15.41 -17.60
N ALA A 234 9.58 15.85 -16.34
CA ALA A 234 9.46 14.95 -15.19
C ALA A 234 8.20 14.10 -15.28
N GLU A 235 7.06 14.70 -15.58
CA GLU A 235 5.79 13.99 -15.80
C GLU A 235 5.88 13.00 -16.96
N LYS A 236 6.45 13.40 -18.11
CA LYS A 236 6.66 12.53 -19.27
C LYS A 236 7.53 11.32 -18.93
N ILE A 237 8.64 11.52 -18.22
CA ILE A 237 9.54 10.45 -17.81
C ILE A 237 8.86 9.54 -16.77
N GLN A 238 8.18 10.09 -15.79
CA GLN A 238 7.47 9.29 -14.78
C GLN A 238 6.40 8.38 -15.41
N ASN A 239 5.60 8.93 -16.33
CA ASN A 239 4.60 8.14 -17.06
C ASN A 239 5.25 7.09 -17.94
N TYR A 240 6.30 7.44 -18.68
CA TYR A 240 7.06 6.50 -19.51
C TYR A 240 7.61 5.32 -18.72
N LEU A 241 8.26 5.57 -17.58
CA LEU A 241 8.80 4.54 -16.72
C LEU A 241 7.70 3.60 -16.18
N ARG A 242 6.57 4.17 -15.79
CA ARG A 242 5.40 3.41 -15.31
C ARG A 242 4.80 2.53 -16.41
N ASP A 243 4.68 3.07 -17.62
CA ASP A 243 4.11 2.34 -18.78
C ASP A 243 5.03 1.22 -19.23
N LYS A 244 6.36 1.39 -19.11
CA LYS A 244 7.36 0.38 -19.47
C LYS A 244 7.54 -0.72 -18.41
N MET A 245 7.21 -0.47 -17.17
CA MET A 245 7.45 -1.42 -16.07
C MET A 245 6.89 -2.83 -16.31
N PRO A 246 5.65 -3.03 -16.84
CA PRO A 246 5.13 -4.38 -17.08
C PRO A 246 6.01 -5.22 -18.05
N GLU A 247 6.60 -4.56 -19.03
CA GLU A 247 7.54 -5.17 -19.98
C GLU A 247 8.91 -5.36 -19.33
N TRP A 248 9.47 -4.30 -18.76
CA TRP A 248 10.82 -4.29 -18.19
C TRP A 248 10.99 -5.27 -17.03
N LYS A 249 10.00 -5.41 -16.20
CA LYS A 249 10.04 -6.33 -15.06
C LYS A 249 10.25 -7.78 -15.47
N LEU A 250 9.85 -8.17 -16.69
CA LEU A 250 10.04 -9.51 -17.22
C LEU A 250 11.45 -9.74 -17.78
N VAL A 251 12.10 -8.66 -18.22
CA VAL A 251 13.37 -8.71 -19.00
C VAL A 251 14.54 -8.18 -18.18
N TYR A 252 14.32 -7.17 -17.34
CA TYR A 252 15.35 -6.42 -16.62
C TYR A 252 15.14 -6.47 -15.08
N PRO A 253 15.52 -7.56 -14.42
CA PRO A 253 15.36 -7.69 -12.97
C PRO A 253 16.11 -6.58 -12.22
N GLY A 254 15.43 -5.93 -11.25
CA GLY A 254 15.99 -4.84 -10.44
C GLY A 254 15.82 -3.44 -11.04
N VAL A 255 15.24 -3.32 -12.25
CA VAL A 255 15.01 -2.02 -12.89
C VAL A 255 14.08 -1.11 -12.07
N GLU A 256 13.21 -1.71 -11.27
CA GLU A 256 12.32 -0.99 -10.34
C GLU A 256 13.06 -0.17 -9.28
N GLU A 257 14.32 -0.49 -8.99
CA GLU A 257 15.16 0.22 -8.01
C GLU A 257 15.89 1.43 -8.61
N MET A 258 15.80 1.61 -9.93
CA MET A 258 16.47 2.72 -10.63
C MET A 258 15.96 4.08 -10.12
N LYS A 259 16.88 5.02 -9.94
CA LYS A 259 16.59 6.42 -9.57
C LYS A 259 16.89 7.32 -10.77
N VAL A 260 15.91 8.13 -11.15
CA VAL A 260 16.03 9.13 -12.23
C VAL A 260 15.85 10.52 -11.64
N ALA A 261 16.67 11.50 -12.03
CA ALA A 261 16.55 12.89 -11.61
C ALA A 261 16.24 13.79 -12.80
N VAL A 262 15.22 14.66 -12.66
CA VAL A 262 14.86 15.70 -13.63
C VAL A 262 14.85 17.04 -12.92
N MET A 263 15.91 17.85 -13.15
CA MET A 263 16.16 19.06 -12.40
C MET A 263 16.04 20.29 -13.30
N GLY A 264 15.47 21.36 -12.77
CA GLY A 264 15.08 22.57 -13.54
C GLY A 264 16.08 23.72 -13.54
N CYS A 265 17.29 23.58 -12.97
CA CYS A 265 18.36 24.56 -13.03
C CYS A 265 19.70 23.96 -12.59
N VAL A 266 20.81 24.66 -12.88
CA VAL A 266 22.17 24.20 -12.55
C VAL A 266 22.55 24.31 -11.07
N VAL A 267 21.74 24.93 -10.22
CA VAL A 267 22.10 25.15 -8.80
C VAL A 267 22.09 23.82 -8.02
N ASN A 268 20.97 23.12 -8.02
CA ASN A 268 20.87 21.81 -7.39
C ASN A 268 20.94 20.66 -8.42
N GLY A 269 20.73 20.99 -9.71
CA GLY A 269 20.62 20.03 -10.79
C GLY A 269 21.77 19.03 -10.89
N PRO A 270 23.03 19.50 -10.99
CA PRO A 270 24.17 18.59 -11.08
C PRO A 270 24.38 17.72 -9.84
N GLY A 271 24.09 18.27 -8.65
CA GLY A 271 24.20 17.54 -7.38
C GLY A 271 23.21 16.37 -7.32
N GLU A 272 21.93 16.67 -7.47
CA GLU A 272 20.87 15.66 -7.44
C GLU A 272 20.98 14.66 -8.59
N SER A 273 21.36 15.12 -9.80
CA SER A 273 21.55 14.25 -10.94
C SER A 273 22.71 13.25 -10.76
N LYS A 274 23.73 13.59 -9.98
CA LYS A 274 24.84 12.68 -9.64
C LYS A 274 24.48 11.64 -8.59
N LEU A 275 23.47 11.92 -7.74
CA LEU A 275 22.99 10.97 -6.73
C LEU A 275 22.01 9.93 -7.33
N ALA A 276 21.47 10.21 -8.51
CA ALA A 276 20.62 9.27 -9.25
C ALA A 276 21.46 8.34 -10.14
N ASN A 277 20.86 7.22 -10.56
CA ASN A 277 21.45 6.36 -11.58
C ASN A 277 21.58 7.09 -12.92
N ILE A 278 20.56 7.87 -13.26
CA ILE A 278 20.55 8.73 -14.43
C ILE A 278 19.85 10.05 -14.10
N GLY A 279 20.43 11.17 -14.48
CA GLY A 279 19.86 12.47 -14.19
C GLY A 279 20.13 13.49 -15.26
N ILE A 280 19.20 14.44 -15.40
CA ILE A 280 19.33 15.58 -16.31
C ILE A 280 19.15 16.88 -15.53
N SER A 281 20.03 17.85 -15.80
CA SER A 281 19.91 19.19 -15.26
C SER A 281 19.56 20.16 -16.39
N LEU A 282 18.31 20.60 -16.41
CA LEU A 282 17.83 21.57 -17.41
C LEU A 282 18.34 22.98 -17.10
N PRO A 283 18.44 23.86 -18.09
CA PRO A 283 18.84 25.23 -17.88
C PRO A 283 17.75 26.03 -17.14
N GLY A 284 18.15 26.80 -16.16
CA GLY A 284 17.32 27.79 -15.48
C GLY A 284 17.29 29.13 -16.21
N LYS A 285 16.72 30.15 -15.52
CA LYS A 285 16.67 31.49 -16.02
C LYS A 285 18.10 32.05 -16.19
N ASP A 286 18.33 32.69 -17.31
CA ASP A 286 19.64 33.33 -17.67
C ASP A 286 20.82 32.34 -17.78
N GLU A 287 20.54 31.02 -17.85
CA GLU A 287 21.53 29.97 -18.07
C GLU A 287 21.65 29.62 -19.56
N SER A 288 22.79 29.07 -19.97
CA SER A 288 22.98 28.57 -21.34
C SER A 288 21.98 27.46 -21.62
N PRO A 289 21.33 27.41 -22.82
CA PRO A 289 20.27 26.43 -23.16
C PRO A 289 20.85 25.04 -23.42
N VAL A 290 21.51 24.50 -22.42
CA VAL A 290 22.16 23.19 -22.45
C VAL A 290 21.75 22.35 -21.24
N ALA A 291 21.53 21.05 -21.43
CA ALA A 291 21.08 20.15 -20.40
C ALA A 291 22.11 19.01 -20.22
N PRO A 292 23.04 19.12 -19.27
CA PRO A 292 23.97 18.04 -18.95
C PRO A 292 23.21 16.83 -18.38
N VAL A 293 23.55 15.67 -18.88
CA VAL A 293 23.09 14.37 -18.42
C VAL A 293 24.21 13.70 -17.62
N PHE A 294 23.83 13.06 -16.51
CA PHE A 294 24.73 12.31 -15.64
C PHE A 294 24.28 10.86 -15.59
N ILE A 295 25.22 9.94 -15.65
CA ILE A 295 25.03 8.49 -15.54
C ILE A 295 25.97 7.98 -14.47
N ASP A 296 25.43 7.24 -13.49
CA ASP A 296 26.17 6.66 -12.35
C ASP A 296 27.15 7.69 -11.72
N GLY A 297 26.67 8.92 -11.50
CA GLY A 297 27.42 10.00 -10.86
C GLY A 297 28.40 10.78 -11.79
N GLN A 298 28.61 10.35 -13.02
CA GLN A 298 29.52 11.00 -13.97
C GLN A 298 28.75 11.77 -15.05
N LYS A 299 29.28 12.91 -15.48
CA LYS A 299 28.73 13.63 -16.61
C LYS A 299 28.99 12.83 -17.88
N ASP A 300 27.93 12.48 -18.61
CA ASP A 300 27.98 11.71 -19.84
C ASP A 300 27.91 12.62 -21.08
N VAL A 301 26.73 13.18 -21.34
CA VAL A 301 26.45 13.99 -22.52
C VAL A 301 25.79 15.32 -22.12
N THR A 302 25.80 16.28 -23.03
CA THR A 302 25.08 17.54 -22.88
C THR A 302 24.10 17.69 -24.03
N LEU A 303 22.81 17.65 -23.74
CA LEU A 303 21.73 17.78 -24.70
C LEU A 303 21.45 19.26 -24.99
N LYS A 304 20.95 19.56 -26.20
CA LYS A 304 20.66 20.93 -26.68
C LYS A 304 19.45 20.92 -27.61
N GLY A 305 18.76 22.06 -27.67
CA GLY A 305 17.65 22.27 -28.62
C GLY A 305 16.32 21.69 -28.18
N ASP A 306 15.42 21.45 -29.13
CA ASP A 306 14.00 21.17 -28.86
C ASP A 306 13.71 19.68 -28.58
N ARG A 307 14.66 18.79 -28.81
CA ARG A 307 14.49 17.33 -28.69
C ARG A 307 15.08 16.75 -27.40
N ILE A 308 15.37 17.57 -26.41
CA ILE A 308 15.97 17.12 -25.14
C ILE A 308 15.15 16.01 -24.48
N ALA A 309 13.79 16.11 -24.51
CA ALA A 309 12.93 15.12 -23.87
C ALA A 309 13.01 13.75 -24.54
N GLU A 310 13.00 13.70 -25.87
CA GLU A 310 13.09 12.46 -26.65
C GLU A 310 14.50 11.83 -26.52
N GLU A 311 15.52 12.66 -26.61
CA GLU A 311 16.92 12.20 -26.48
C GLU A 311 17.19 11.69 -25.06
N PHE A 312 16.71 12.37 -24.03
CA PHE A 312 16.84 11.88 -22.65
C PHE A 312 16.10 10.57 -22.43
N GLN A 313 14.89 10.40 -22.99
CA GLN A 313 14.16 9.15 -22.94
C GLN A 313 14.93 7.99 -23.60
N ILE A 314 15.56 8.23 -24.75
CA ILE A 314 16.41 7.23 -25.43
C ILE A 314 17.62 6.87 -24.54
N ILE A 315 18.24 7.85 -23.88
CA ILE A 315 19.36 7.59 -22.97
C ILE A 315 18.91 6.72 -21.79
N VAL A 316 17.73 6.98 -21.22
CA VAL A 316 17.13 6.16 -20.15
C VAL A 316 16.91 4.72 -20.64
N GLU A 317 16.32 4.53 -21.82
CA GLU A 317 16.10 3.20 -22.42
C GLU A 317 17.43 2.45 -22.61
N ASN A 318 18.43 3.09 -23.21
CA ASN A 318 19.74 2.50 -23.42
C ASN A 318 20.46 2.15 -22.10
N TYR A 319 20.30 3.00 -21.08
CA TYR A 319 20.83 2.72 -19.75
C TYR A 319 20.21 1.45 -19.15
N VAL A 320 18.87 1.32 -19.22
CA VAL A 320 18.15 0.14 -18.73
C VAL A 320 18.65 -1.12 -19.45
N GLN A 321 18.72 -1.08 -20.78
CA GLN A 321 19.21 -2.21 -21.58
C GLN A 321 20.63 -2.59 -21.20
N LYS A 322 21.51 -1.62 -21.02
CA LYS A 322 22.93 -1.87 -20.70
C LYS A 322 23.13 -2.37 -19.26
N LYS A 323 22.42 -1.78 -18.29
CA LYS A 323 22.67 -1.99 -16.86
C LYS A 323 21.97 -3.21 -16.31
N TYR A 324 20.73 -3.46 -16.77
CA TYR A 324 19.84 -4.47 -16.20
C TYR A 324 19.67 -5.71 -17.08
N THR A 325 20.27 -5.74 -18.29
CA THR A 325 20.32 -6.99 -19.04
C THR A 325 21.08 -8.02 -18.20
N LYS A 326 20.48 -9.19 -17.96
CA LYS A 326 21.18 -10.30 -17.32
C LYS A 326 22.44 -10.57 -18.15
N GLY A 327 23.61 -10.39 -17.55
CA GLY A 327 24.85 -10.79 -18.16
C GLY A 327 24.73 -12.26 -18.56
N LEU A 328 24.87 -12.52 -19.85
CA LEU A 328 25.27 -13.82 -20.39
C LEU A 328 26.72 -14.03 -19.91
N ASN A 329 26.86 -14.49 -18.66
CA ASN A 329 28.10 -15.06 -18.14
C ASN A 329 27.78 -16.40 -17.49
#